data_74ea889daa74fdab9d26d034f3024843
#
_entry.id   74ea889daa74fdab9d26d034f3024843
#
_cell.length_a   1.000
_cell.length_b   1.000
_cell.length_c   1.000
_cell.angle_alpha   90.00
_cell.angle_beta   90.00
_cell.angle_gamma   90.00
#
_symmetry.space_group_name_H-M   'P 1'
#
loop_
_entity.id
_entity.type
_entity.pdbx_description
1 polymer ?
#
loop_
_entity_poly.entity_id
_entity_poly.type
_entity_poly.pdbx_seq_one_letter_code
_entity_poly.pdbx_strand_id
1 'polypeptide(L)'
;MSNKYFQISQNDLTISDIESILKENLKLKLDQQTEKKVSSNRLYLDQKLENSDVLHYGINTGFGSLCNKVISSGELRKLQVNLVRSHACGFGKEVDNEMVKIMMLLKIQSLSRGYSGITLTTLKRLIYFFNHDIFPIVYEQGSLGASGDLAPLAHMSLALIGEGFVSYLSLIHI
;
A
#
# COMPACT_ATOMS: atom_id res chain seq x y z
N MET A 1 26.03 13.63 2.45
CA MET A 1 24.82 14.46 2.57
C MET A 1 24.00 13.91 3.72
N SER A 2 23.61 14.71 4.73
CA SER A 2 22.76 14.26 5.82
C SER A 2 21.37 13.96 5.24
N ASN A 3 20.92 12.71 5.33
CA ASN A 3 19.56 12.36 4.93
C ASN A 3 18.58 13.07 5.86
N LYS A 4 17.85 14.04 5.32
CA LYS A 4 16.75 14.66 6.04
C LYS A 4 15.53 13.72 5.99
N TYR A 5 14.87 13.55 7.12
CA TYR A 5 13.69 12.67 7.21
C TYR A 5 12.45 13.47 7.56
N PHE A 6 11.34 13.12 6.91
CA PHE A 6 10.00 13.48 7.37
C PHE A 6 9.44 12.35 8.24
N GLN A 7 8.88 12.70 9.38
CA GLN A 7 8.36 11.72 10.32
C GLN A 7 6.87 11.51 10.11
N ILE A 8 6.51 10.36 9.59
CA ILE A 8 5.10 9.93 9.48
C ILE A 8 4.58 9.60 10.88
N SER A 9 3.50 10.26 11.24
CA SER A 9 2.85 10.18 12.54
C SER A 9 1.34 9.97 12.42
N GLN A 10 0.65 10.06 13.54
CA GLN A 10 -0.82 10.01 13.58
C GLN A 10 -1.49 11.34 13.17
N ASN A 11 -0.71 12.40 12.94
CA ASN A 11 -1.23 13.67 12.44
C ASN A 11 -1.58 13.58 10.95
N ASP A 12 -2.46 14.47 10.49
CA ASP A 12 -2.77 14.59 9.08
C ASP A 12 -1.59 15.23 8.33
N LEU A 13 -1.35 14.75 7.10
CA LEU A 13 -0.47 15.44 6.17
C LEU A 13 -1.20 16.66 5.60
N THR A 14 -0.53 17.80 5.66
CA THR A 14 -0.97 19.00 4.98
C THR A 14 -0.41 19.04 3.54
N ILE A 15 -0.98 19.89 2.69
CA ILE A 15 -0.43 20.14 1.33
C ILE A 15 1.01 20.65 1.44
N SER A 16 1.29 21.53 2.41
CA SER A 16 2.64 22.04 2.66
C SER A 16 3.65 20.97 3.04
N ASP A 17 3.22 19.95 3.82
CA ASP A 17 4.07 18.80 4.14
C ASP A 17 4.41 18.00 2.88
N ILE A 18 3.40 17.73 2.04
CA ILE A 18 3.58 17.01 0.78
C ILE A 18 4.56 17.76 -0.13
N GLU A 19 4.36 19.07 -0.30
CA GLU A 19 5.27 19.92 -1.07
C GLU A 19 6.71 19.87 -0.54
N SER A 20 6.88 19.98 0.77
CA SER A 20 8.21 19.94 1.39
C SER A 20 8.89 18.59 1.20
N ILE A 21 8.14 17.48 1.37
CA ILE A 21 8.65 16.12 1.16
C ILE A 21 9.16 15.96 -0.26
N LEU A 22 8.40 16.43 -1.26
CA LEU A 22 8.75 16.26 -2.66
C LEU A 22 9.87 17.21 -3.07
N LYS A 23 9.78 18.51 -2.76
CA LYS A 23 10.77 19.52 -3.17
C LYS A 23 12.15 19.31 -2.52
N GLU A 24 12.18 18.91 -1.23
CA GLU A 24 13.43 18.66 -0.51
C GLU A 24 13.89 17.20 -0.61
N ASN A 25 13.15 16.36 -1.34
CA ASN A 25 13.40 14.93 -1.47
C ASN A 25 13.63 14.25 -0.10
N LEU A 26 12.72 14.53 0.85
CA LEU A 26 12.83 13.99 2.19
C LEU A 26 12.55 12.48 2.20
N LYS A 27 13.34 11.74 2.97
CA LYS A 27 13.04 10.34 3.25
C LYS A 27 12.00 10.21 4.34
N LEU A 28 11.19 9.16 4.29
CA LEU A 28 10.14 8.90 5.26
C LEU A 28 10.63 7.94 6.35
N LYS A 29 10.19 8.18 7.57
CA LYS A 29 10.30 7.21 8.67
C LYS A 29 9.05 7.26 9.54
N LEU A 30 8.68 6.13 10.13
CA LEU A 30 7.59 6.10 11.12
C LEU A 30 8.06 6.59 12.47
N ASP A 31 7.18 7.26 13.23
CA ASP A 31 7.42 7.45 14.64
C ASP A 31 7.11 6.18 15.44
N GLN A 32 7.62 6.12 16.66
CA GLN A 32 7.48 4.94 17.51
C GLN A 32 6.02 4.66 17.90
N GLN A 33 5.21 5.70 18.07
CA GLN A 33 3.80 5.56 18.41
C GLN A 33 3.02 4.95 17.25
N THR A 34 3.28 5.39 16.04
CA THR A 34 2.70 4.85 14.81
C THR A 34 3.09 3.39 14.59
N GLU A 35 4.37 3.03 14.79
CA GLU A 35 4.79 1.62 14.70
C GLU A 35 4.04 0.73 15.70
N LYS A 36 3.90 1.18 16.94
CA LYS A 36 3.14 0.45 17.97
C LYS A 36 1.67 0.31 17.59
N LYS A 37 1.04 1.37 17.09
CA LYS A 37 -0.37 1.36 16.72
C LYS A 37 -0.65 0.40 15.55
N VAL A 38 0.18 0.43 14.51
CA VAL A 38 0.07 -0.50 13.37
C VAL A 38 0.24 -1.94 13.84
N SER A 39 1.25 -2.21 14.67
CA SER A 39 1.51 -3.55 15.20
C SER A 39 0.38 -4.07 16.09
N SER A 40 -0.17 -3.24 16.98
CA SER A 40 -1.28 -3.65 17.85
C SER A 40 -2.58 -3.88 17.07
N ASN A 41 -2.85 -3.06 16.04
CA ASN A 41 -4.00 -3.29 15.17
C ASN A 41 -3.88 -4.61 14.38
N ARG A 42 -2.68 -4.93 13.90
CA ARG A 42 -2.44 -6.20 13.23
C ARG A 42 -2.66 -7.37 14.19
N LEU A 43 -2.10 -7.31 15.39
CA LEU A 43 -2.28 -8.36 16.42
C LEU A 43 -3.76 -8.56 16.77
N TYR A 44 -4.51 -7.48 16.94
CA TYR A 44 -5.96 -7.55 17.15
C TYR A 44 -6.68 -8.28 16.01
N LEU A 45 -6.32 -7.97 14.76
CA LEU A 45 -6.91 -8.63 13.59
C LEU A 45 -6.57 -10.14 13.57
N ASP A 46 -5.32 -10.49 13.81
CA ASP A 46 -4.88 -11.89 13.83
C ASP A 46 -5.65 -12.70 14.89
N GLN A 47 -5.73 -12.19 16.12
CA GLN A 47 -6.51 -12.80 17.21
C GLN A 47 -7.99 -12.94 16.87
N LYS A 48 -8.56 -11.94 16.18
CA LYS A 48 -9.97 -11.97 15.78
C LYS A 48 -10.25 -13.01 14.71
N LEU A 49 -9.30 -13.24 13.79
CA LEU A 49 -9.42 -14.24 12.72
C LEU A 49 -9.21 -15.67 13.22
N GLU A 50 -8.36 -15.88 14.22
CA GLU A 50 -8.12 -17.20 14.81
C GLU A 50 -9.35 -17.77 15.53
N ASN A 51 -10.18 -16.91 16.10
CA ASN A 51 -11.28 -17.30 17.00
C ASN A 51 -12.68 -17.11 16.39
N SER A 52 -12.80 -16.93 15.07
CA SER A 52 -14.06 -16.49 14.49
C SER A 52 -14.35 -17.12 13.13
N ASP A 53 -15.51 -17.81 13.06
CA ASP A 53 -16.15 -18.18 11.79
C ASP A 53 -16.89 -17.01 11.14
N VAL A 54 -16.74 -15.79 11.70
CA VAL A 54 -17.41 -14.60 11.20
C VAL A 54 -16.77 -14.11 9.92
N LEU A 55 -17.62 -13.75 8.97
CA LEU A 55 -17.23 -13.16 7.70
C LEU A 55 -16.71 -11.73 7.92
N HIS A 56 -15.47 -11.48 7.51
CA HIS A 56 -14.87 -10.16 7.46
C HIS A 56 -14.59 -9.81 6.00
N TYR A 57 -15.42 -8.93 5.44
CA TYR A 57 -15.37 -8.53 4.04
C TYR A 57 -13.95 -8.10 3.61
N GLY A 58 -13.45 -8.71 2.53
CA GLY A 58 -12.13 -8.41 1.98
C GLY A 58 -10.93 -8.87 2.82
N ILE A 59 -11.17 -9.56 3.93
CA ILE A 59 -10.14 -10.13 4.80
C ILE A 59 -10.14 -11.65 4.67
N ASN A 60 -11.21 -12.31 5.11
CA ASN A 60 -11.40 -13.76 4.95
C ASN A 60 -12.54 -14.10 3.97
N THR A 61 -12.94 -13.14 3.15
CA THR A 61 -13.88 -13.31 2.03
C THR A 61 -13.32 -12.66 0.77
N GLY A 62 -13.89 -13.01 -0.40
CA GLY A 62 -13.71 -12.24 -1.62
C GLY A 62 -14.46 -10.89 -1.59
N PHE A 63 -14.37 -10.14 -2.69
CA PHE A 63 -15.13 -8.91 -2.92
C PHE A 63 -16.42 -9.17 -3.72
N GLY A 64 -17.37 -8.23 -3.64
CA GLY A 64 -18.60 -8.23 -4.40
C GLY A 64 -19.41 -9.51 -4.19
N SER A 65 -19.73 -10.25 -5.24
CA SER A 65 -20.54 -11.47 -5.20
C SER A 65 -19.89 -12.63 -4.41
N LEU A 66 -18.60 -12.54 -4.11
CA LEU A 66 -17.85 -13.55 -3.36
C LEU A 66 -17.78 -13.24 -1.85
N CYS A 67 -18.47 -12.20 -1.38
CA CYS A 67 -18.42 -11.76 0.02
C CYS A 67 -19.00 -12.80 1.01
N ASN A 68 -19.84 -13.73 0.54
CA ASN A 68 -20.48 -14.75 1.36
C ASN A 68 -19.69 -16.07 1.48
N LYS A 69 -18.51 -16.15 0.86
CA LYS A 69 -17.67 -17.36 0.95
C LYS A 69 -16.56 -17.16 1.95
N VAL A 70 -16.61 -17.93 3.05
CA VAL A 70 -15.51 -18.02 4.02
C VAL A 70 -14.35 -18.74 3.36
N ILE A 71 -13.16 -18.19 3.49
CA ILE A 71 -11.91 -18.82 3.07
C ILE A 71 -11.18 -19.29 4.33
N SER A 72 -10.71 -20.54 4.31
CA SER A 72 -9.97 -21.12 5.42
C SER A 72 -8.71 -20.32 5.74
N SER A 73 -8.27 -20.33 6.99
CA SER A 73 -7.08 -19.61 7.44
C SER A 73 -5.83 -20.02 6.63
N GLY A 74 -5.71 -21.28 6.21
CA GLY A 74 -4.61 -21.77 5.38
C GLY A 74 -4.60 -21.18 3.95
N GLU A 75 -5.73 -20.72 3.45
CA GLU A 75 -5.86 -20.17 2.09
C GLU A 75 -5.92 -18.64 2.06
N LEU A 76 -5.98 -17.96 3.22
CA LEU A 76 -6.09 -16.49 3.29
C LEU A 76 -4.97 -15.79 2.52
N ARG A 77 -3.74 -16.27 2.61
CA ARG A 77 -2.61 -15.69 1.88
C ARG A 77 -2.83 -15.77 0.36
N LYS A 78 -3.30 -16.91 -0.13
CA LYS A 78 -3.60 -17.11 -1.55
C LYS A 78 -4.74 -16.22 -2.01
N LEU A 79 -5.79 -16.09 -1.16
CA LEU A 79 -6.88 -15.17 -1.43
C LEU A 79 -6.37 -13.73 -1.60
N GLN A 80 -5.57 -13.22 -0.66
CA GLN A 80 -5.07 -11.84 -0.70
C GLN A 80 -4.20 -11.59 -1.94
N VAL A 81 -3.33 -12.53 -2.31
CA VAL A 81 -2.54 -12.45 -3.56
C VAL A 81 -3.45 -12.44 -4.78
N ASN A 82 -4.44 -13.32 -4.84
CA ASN A 82 -5.37 -13.40 -5.97
C ASN A 82 -6.25 -12.13 -6.08
N LEU A 83 -6.64 -11.52 -4.95
CA LEU A 83 -7.36 -10.24 -4.97
C LEU A 83 -6.52 -9.14 -5.62
N VAL A 84 -5.24 -9.01 -5.25
CA VAL A 84 -4.35 -8.04 -5.88
C VAL A 84 -4.22 -8.32 -7.38
N ARG A 85 -3.94 -9.56 -7.77
CA ARG A 85 -3.79 -9.95 -9.18
C ARG A 85 -5.03 -9.67 -10.01
N SER A 86 -6.22 -10.03 -9.50
CA SER A 86 -7.49 -9.86 -10.21
C SER A 86 -7.90 -8.40 -10.42
N HIS A 87 -7.38 -7.49 -9.60
CA HIS A 87 -7.68 -6.06 -9.70
C HIS A 87 -6.58 -5.27 -10.44
N ALA A 88 -5.42 -5.87 -10.69
CA ALA A 88 -4.33 -5.25 -11.45
C ALA A 88 -4.59 -5.37 -12.97
N CYS A 89 -5.67 -4.76 -13.42
CA CYS A 89 -6.17 -4.82 -14.80
C CYS A 89 -5.95 -3.50 -15.57
N GLY A 90 -5.09 -2.62 -15.07
CA GLY A 90 -4.78 -1.35 -15.70
C GLY A 90 -4.04 -1.52 -17.03
N PHE A 91 -4.26 -0.60 -17.96
CA PHE A 91 -3.65 -0.58 -19.28
C PHE A 91 -3.48 0.85 -19.81
N GLY A 92 -2.88 0.98 -20.98
CA GLY A 92 -2.65 2.27 -21.63
C GLY A 92 -1.32 2.90 -21.22
N LYS A 93 -1.31 4.23 -21.09
CA LYS A 93 -0.11 4.97 -20.72
C LYS A 93 0.22 4.76 -19.24
N GLU A 94 1.51 4.72 -18.93
CA GLU A 94 1.97 4.68 -17.55
C GLU A 94 1.78 6.04 -16.86
N VAL A 95 1.39 6.01 -15.61
CA VAL A 95 1.30 7.20 -14.74
C VAL A 95 2.71 7.68 -14.41
N ASP A 96 2.94 8.98 -14.47
CA ASP A 96 4.25 9.57 -14.21
C ASP A 96 4.75 9.24 -12.79
N ASN A 97 6.05 8.99 -12.67
CA ASN A 97 6.70 8.60 -11.41
C ASN A 97 6.46 9.59 -10.26
N GLU A 98 6.34 10.88 -10.55
CA GLU A 98 6.03 11.90 -9.54
C GLU A 98 4.64 11.68 -8.95
N MET A 99 3.65 11.38 -9.80
CA MET A 99 2.30 11.06 -9.35
C MET A 99 2.27 9.74 -8.56
N VAL A 100 3.00 8.71 -9.02
CA VAL A 100 3.12 7.45 -8.28
C VAL A 100 3.78 7.68 -6.92
N LYS A 101 4.78 8.56 -6.82
CA LYS A 101 5.42 8.95 -5.55
C LYS A 101 4.41 9.57 -4.58
N ILE A 102 3.54 10.46 -5.07
CA ILE A 102 2.45 11.04 -4.27
C ILE A 102 1.46 9.97 -3.83
N MET A 103 1.04 9.09 -4.74
CA MET A 103 0.15 7.97 -4.40
C MET A 103 0.74 7.09 -3.29
N MET A 104 2.03 6.77 -3.38
CA MET A 104 2.74 5.99 -2.34
C MET A 104 2.75 6.74 -1.01
N LEU A 105 3.05 8.04 -1.00
CA LEU A 105 3.07 8.87 0.21
C LEU A 105 1.70 8.88 0.90
N LEU A 106 0.64 9.13 0.15
CA LEU A 106 -0.73 9.15 0.67
C LEU A 106 -1.15 7.77 1.20
N LYS A 107 -0.75 6.69 0.49
CA LYS A 107 -1.01 5.33 0.95
C LYS A 107 -0.23 4.99 2.21
N ILE A 108 1.04 5.37 2.33
CA ILE A 108 1.84 5.22 3.54
C ILE A 108 1.15 5.93 4.71
N GLN A 109 0.74 7.18 4.53
CA GLN A 109 0.02 7.94 5.56
C GLN A 109 -1.28 7.25 5.98
N SER A 110 -2.09 6.82 5.02
CA SER A 110 -3.35 6.11 5.29
C SER A 110 -3.13 4.82 6.08
N LEU A 111 -2.18 3.99 5.67
CA LEU A 111 -1.85 2.72 6.33
C LEU A 111 -1.25 2.93 7.73
N SER A 112 -0.50 4.01 7.91
CA SER A 112 0.12 4.40 9.18
C SER A 112 -0.90 4.77 10.26
N ARG A 113 -2.15 5.06 9.88
CA ARG A 113 -3.26 5.28 10.83
C ARG A 113 -3.58 4.04 11.69
N GLY A 114 -3.15 2.86 11.26
CA GLY A 114 -3.31 1.62 12.03
C GLY A 114 -4.74 1.14 12.14
N TYR A 115 -5.53 1.24 11.06
CA TYR A 115 -6.91 0.73 10.97
C TYR A 115 -7.09 -0.39 9.95
N SER A 116 -6.08 -0.63 9.09
CA SER A 116 -6.21 -1.54 7.96
C SER A 116 -5.78 -2.98 8.24
N GLY A 117 -5.20 -3.26 9.41
CA GLY A 117 -4.64 -4.57 9.71
C GLY A 117 -3.38 -4.92 8.90
N ILE A 118 -2.73 -3.95 8.27
CA ILE A 118 -1.49 -4.18 7.55
C ILE A 118 -0.37 -4.61 8.49
N THR A 119 0.53 -5.48 8.02
CA THR A 119 1.74 -5.80 8.78
C THR A 119 2.74 -4.64 8.74
N LEU A 120 3.44 -4.42 9.85
CA LEU A 120 4.49 -3.39 9.92
C LEU A 120 5.58 -3.63 8.86
N THR A 121 5.88 -4.88 8.55
CA THR A 121 6.86 -5.27 7.52
C THR A 121 6.44 -4.77 6.13
N THR A 122 5.17 -4.94 5.75
CA THR A 122 4.66 -4.46 4.46
C THR A 122 4.68 -2.94 4.38
N LEU A 123 4.26 -2.26 5.46
CA LEU A 123 4.32 -0.80 5.50
C LEU A 123 5.76 -0.27 5.40
N LYS A 124 6.72 -0.88 6.12
CA LYS A 124 8.15 -0.53 6.02
C LYS A 124 8.72 -0.81 4.63
N ARG A 125 8.25 -1.84 3.93
CA ARG A 125 8.65 -2.11 2.54
C ARG A 125 8.14 -1.02 1.59
N LEU A 126 6.92 -0.55 1.75
CA LEU A 126 6.40 0.56 0.95
C LEU A 126 7.19 1.86 1.21
N ILE A 127 7.54 2.14 2.46
CA ILE A 127 8.43 3.25 2.82
C ILE A 127 9.82 3.07 2.20
N TYR A 128 10.35 1.86 2.18
CA TYR A 128 11.62 1.56 1.52
C TYR A 128 11.57 1.89 0.04
N PHE A 129 10.50 1.50 -0.67
CA PHE A 129 10.31 1.83 -2.08
C PHE A 129 10.29 3.35 -2.28
N PHE A 130 9.50 4.07 -1.49
CA PHE A 130 9.46 5.53 -1.53
C PHE A 130 10.85 6.16 -1.35
N ASN A 131 11.59 5.71 -0.34
CA ASN A 131 12.88 6.26 0.04
C ASN A 131 14.02 5.96 -0.96
N HIS A 132 13.82 5.00 -1.85
CA HIS A 132 14.81 4.57 -2.85
C HIS A 132 14.35 4.83 -4.28
N ASP A 133 13.28 5.63 -4.45
CA ASP A 133 12.72 5.96 -5.76
C ASP A 133 12.42 4.70 -6.61
N ILE A 134 11.88 3.66 -5.96
CA ILE A 134 11.37 2.45 -6.60
C ILE A 134 9.88 2.67 -6.85
N PHE A 135 9.50 2.95 -8.10
CA PHE A 135 8.13 3.29 -8.46
C PHE A 135 7.43 2.10 -9.12
N PRO A 136 6.41 1.50 -8.50
CA PRO A 136 5.56 0.52 -9.17
C PRO A 136 4.93 1.13 -10.44
N ILE A 137 4.92 0.36 -11.54
CA ILE A 137 4.25 0.79 -12.76
C ILE A 137 2.75 0.74 -12.55
N VAL A 138 2.10 1.89 -12.73
CA VAL A 138 0.65 2.09 -12.65
C VAL A 138 0.18 2.64 -13.98
N TYR A 139 -1.01 2.24 -14.45
CA TYR A 139 -1.57 2.68 -15.71
C TYR A 139 -2.72 3.65 -15.52
N GLU A 140 -2.89 4.57 -16.48
CA GLU A 140 -3.92 5.61 -16.44
C GLU A 140 -5.34 5.06 -16.59
N GLN A 141 -5.52 3.91 -17.23
CA GLN A 141 -6.81 3.31 -17.53
C GLN A 141 -7.00 1.98 -16.78
N GLY A 142 -8.24 1.61 -16.52
CA GLY A 142 -8.59 0.36 -15.83
C GLY A 142 -9.32 0.57 -14.52
N SER A 143 -9.44 1.80 -14.05
CA SER A 143 -10.18 2.14 -12.85
C SER A 143 -11.63 2.45 -13.15
N LEU A 144 -12.54 2.01 -12.29
CA LEU A 144 -13.94 2.39 -12.30
C LEU A 144 -14.24 3.18 -11.03
N GLY A 145 -14.50 4.49 -11.17
CA GLY A 145 -14.60 5.42 -10.04
C GLY A 145 -15.60 5.01 -8.95
N ALA A 146 -16.68 4.32 -9.30
CA ALA A 146 -17.66 3.79 -8.34
C ALA A 146 -17.09 2.66 -7.45
N SER A 147 -15.99 2.00 -7.83
CA SER A 147 -15.36 0.91 -7.08
C SER A 147 -14.16 1.36 -6.23
N GLY A 148 -13.83 2.67 -6.20
CA GLY A 148 -12.78 3.22 -5.36
C GLY A 148 -11.35 3.02 -5.87
N ASP A 149 -11.15 3.10 -7.18
CA ASP A 149 -9.83 3.09 -7.84
C ASP A 149 -8.95 1.87 -7.48
N LEU A 150 -9.56 0.70 -7.52
CA LEU A 150 -8.91 -0.56 -7.13
C LEU A 150 -7.72 -0.91 -8.03
N ALA A 151 -7.82 -0.67 -9.36
CA ALA A 151 -6.77 -1.06 -10.30
C ALA A 151 -5.43 -0.34 -10.05
N PRO A 152 -5.35 0.99 -9.87
CA PRO A 152 -4.10 1.66 -9.55
C PRO A 152 -3.45 1.17 -8.26
N LEU A 153 -4.24 0.96 -7.20
CA LEU A 153 -3.75 0.46 -5.93
C LEU A 153 -3.30 -1.01 -6.02
N ALA A 154 -3.95 -1.82 -6.84
CA ALA A 154 -3.54 -3.20 -7.10
C ALA A 154 -2.20 -3.24 -7.84
N HIS A 155 -2.01 -2.43 -8.89
CA HIS A 155 -0.71 -2.31 -9.58
C HIS A 155 0.41 -1.89 -8.64
N MET A 156 0.16 -0.88 -7.80
CA MET A 156 1.14 -0.48 -6.77
C MET A 156 1.45 -1.62 -5.80
N SER A 157 0.48 -2.47 -5.48
CA SER A 157 0.62 -3.58 -4.55
C SER A 157 1.31 -4.81 -5.14
N LEU A 158 1.29 -5.00 -6.48
CA LEU A 158 2.00 -6.11 -7.15
C LEU A 158 3.48 -6.12 -6.79
N ALA A 159 4.14 -4.97 -6.82
CA ALA A 159 5.55 -4.87 -6.48
C ALA A 159 5.86 -5.29 -5.03
N LEU A 160 4.91 -5.10 -4.10
CA LEU A 160 5.07 -5.50 -2.70
C LEU A 160 5.04 -7.03 -2.51
N ILE A 161 4.39 -7.76 -3.42
CA ILE A 161 4.33 -9.22 -3.42
C ILE A 161 5.35 -9.86 -4.38
N GLY A 162 6.22 -9.07 -5.01
CA GLY A 162 7.27 -9.53 -5.92
C GLY A 162 6.78 -9.79 -7.35
N GLU A 163 5.71 -9.12 -7.76
CA GLU A 163 5.11 -9.23 -9.10
C GLU A 163 4.99 -7.85 -9.74
N GLY A 164 4.57 -7.83 -11.03
CA GLY A 164 4.47 -6.59 -11.79
C GLY A 164 5.84 -6.00 -12.15
N PHE A 165 5.85 -4.72 -12.46
CA PHE A 165 7.04 -3.99 -12.89
C PHE A 165 7.28 -2.77 -12.01
N VAL A 166 8.53 -2.34 -11.93
CA VAL A 166 8.93 -1.12 -11.24
C VAL A 166 9.84 -0.29 -12.13
N SER A 167 9.71 1.03 -12.07
CA SER A 167 10.73 1.96 -12.52
C SER A 167 11.67 2.19 -11.34
N TYR A 168 12.95 1.90 -11.56
CA TYR A 168 13.98 2.07 -10.53
C TYR A 168 15.19 2.76 -11.13
N LEU A 169 15.58 3.85 -10.53
CA LEU A 169 16.57 4.76 -11.08
C LEU A 169 16.25 5.03 -12.55
N SER A 170 16.00 6.20 -12.93
CA SER A 170 16.23 6.56 -14.33
C SER A 170 17.73 6.43 -14.60
N LEU A 171 18.25 5.26 -14.51
CA LEU A 171 19.48 4.83 -15.10
C LEU A 171 19.23 4.66 -16.55
N ILE A 172 19.07 5.70 -16.97
CA ILE A 172 19.56 6.08 -18.21
C ILE A 172 21.02 6.05 -18.12
N HIS A 173 21.49 5.40 -19.09
CA HIS A 173 22.85 5.37 -19.54
C HIS A 173 23.78 4.50 -18.74
N ILE A 174 23.77 3.31 -19.22
CA ILE A 174 25.01 2.99 -19.90
C ILE A 174 24.71 2.71 -21.35
#